data_e444ca32d03142ba4880e94a258d97cf
#
_entry.id   e444ca32d03142ba4880e94a258d97cf
#
_cell.length_a   1.000
_cell.length_b   1.000
_cell.length_c   1.000
_cell.angle_alpha   90.00
_cell.angle_beta   90.00
_cell.angle_gamma   90.00
#
_symmetry.space_group_name_H-M   'P 1'
#
loop_
_entity.id
_entity.type
_entity.pdbx_description
1 polymer ?
#
loop_
_entity_poly.entity_id
_entity_poly.type
_entity_poly.pdbx_seq_one_letter_code
_entity_poly.pdbx_strand_id
1 'polypeptide(L)'
;MAFDVEGARRVVGRILDDKLEAWRDSAGRTDDVLDEITGRLVPPRPDEELLWDGLGAITPFGRPAITRPVGGSVAVEPPTTDYQAVLPVDAPALRRDDVIRVAGSVRPGGPRDPQLVGRRFRVSDEAVGTYSVVRIVRVQVIG
;
A
#
# COMPACT_ATOMS: atom_id res chain seq x y z
N MET A 1 -15.37 -11.81 -29.54
CA MET A 1 -16.19 -11.45 -28.36
C MET A 1 -15.56 -10.25 -27.69
N ALA A 2 -16.26 -9.14 -27.63
CA ALA A 2 -15.74 -7.94 -26.97
C ALA A 2 -15.82 -8.10 -25.45
N PHE A 3 -14.72 -7.84 -24.76
CA PHE A 3 -14.68 -7.82 -23.31
C PHE A 3 -15.41 -6.57 -22.80
N ASP A 4 -16.40 -6.74 -21.94
CA ASP A 4 -17.14 -5.62 -21.34
C ASP A 4 -16.34 -4.99 -20.18
N VAL A 5 -15.51 -4.01 -20.53
CA VAL A 5 -14.67 -3.29 -19.56
C VAL A 5 -15.53 -2.50 -18.55
N GLU A 6 -16.61 -1.92 -18.99
CA GLU A 6 -17.53 -1.16 -18.13
C GLU A 6 -18.22 -2.05 -17.08
N GLY A 7 -18.67 -3.23 -17.50
CA GLY A 7 -19.24 -4.21 -16.58
C GLY A 7 -18.21 -4.70 -15.58
N ALA A 8 -16.99 -5.01 -16.03
CA ALA A 8 -15.89 -5.42 -15.17
C ALA A 8 -15.52 -4.33 -14.15
N ARG A 9 -15.44 -3.07 -14.57
CA ARG A 9 -15.19 -1.93 -13.66
C ARG A 9 -16.26 -1.81 -12.59
N ARG A 10 -17.51 -2.01 -12.93
CA ARG A 10 -18.62 -2.00 -11.98
C ARG A 10 -18.49 -3.10 -10.93
N VAL A 11 -18.17 -4.31 -11.35
CA VAL A 11 -17.99 -5.45 -10.43
C VAL A 11 -16.80 -5.22 -9.52
N VAL A 12 -15.67 -4.79 -10.07
CA VAL A 12 -14.46 -4.48 -9.29
C VAL A 12 -14.72 -3.35 -8.29
N GLY A 13 -15.45 -2.31 -8.69
CA GLY A 13 -15.80 -1.20 -7.80
C GLY A 13 -16.57 -1.64 -6.55
N ARG A 14 -17.28 -2.77 -6.61
CA ARG A 14 -18.02 -3.30 -5.44
C ARG A 14 -17.11 -4.01 -4.44
N ILE A 15 -15.93 -4.48 -4.85
CA ILE A 15 -14.97 -5.16 -3.97
C ILE A 15 -13.88 -4.21 -3.47
N LEU A 16 -13.75 -3.02 -4.06
CA LEU A 16 -12.84 -1.98 -3.58
C LEU A 16 -13.59 -1.13 -2.54
N ASP A 17 -13.61 -1.61 -1.32
CA ASP A 17 -14.43 -1.07 -0.24
C ASP A 17 -13.62 -0.42 0.89
N ASP A 18 -12.30 -0.40 0.79
CA ASP A 18 -11.45 0.33 1.72
C ASP A 18 -11.28 1.79 1.28
N LYS A 19 -11.37 2.70 2.23
CA LYS A 19 -11.03 4.10 2.01
C LYS A 19 -9.54 4.27 2.15
N LEU A 20 -8.87 4.60 1.05
CA LEU A 20 -7.42 4.77 1.00
C LEU A 20 -7.04 6.22 0.72
N GLU A 21 -5.93 6.63 1.30
CA GLU A 21 -5.28 7.91 1.02
C GLU A 21 -3.86 7.62 0.56
N ALA A 22 -3.43 8.25 -0.52
CA ALA A 22 -2.05 8.16 -1.01
C ALA A 22 -1.34 9.49 -0.80
N TRP A 23 -0.18 9.43 -0.18
CA TRP A 23 0.63 10.58 0.21
C TRP A 23 2.03 10.47 -0.35
N ARG A 24 2.63 11.60 -0.67
CA ARG A 24 4.03 11.69 -1.09
C ARG A 24 4.75 12.71 -0.23
N ASP A 25 5.90 12.33 0.28
CA ASP A 25 6.82 13.27 0.93
C ASP A 25 7.56 14.07 -0.15
N SER A 26 7.25 15.37 -0.23
CA SER A 26 7.85 16.26 -1.21
C SER A 26 9.27 16.71 -0.81
N ALA A 27 9.61 16.63 0.47
CA ALA A 27 10.87 17.18 0.97
C ALA A 27 12.05 16.21 0.85
N GLY A 28 11.82 14.89 0.81
CA GLY A 28 12.87 13.88 0.71
C GLY A 28 13.93 13.94 1.82
N ARG A 29 13.62 14.65 2.92
CA ARG A 29 14.57 14.86 4.02
C ARG A 29 14.54 13.68 4.96
N THR A 30 15.70 13.09 5.16
CA THR A 30 15.89 12.00 6.12
C THR A 30 16.67 12.45 7.35
N ASP A 31 17.32 13.62 7.29
CA ASP A 31 18.17 14.13 8.37
C ASP A 31 17.37 14.94 9.37
N ASP A 32 17.76 14.82 10.65
CA ASP A 32 17.18 15.63 11.71
C ASP A 32 17.40 17.12 11.47
N VAL A 33 16.41 17.92 11.79
CA VAL A 33 16.43 19.36 11.62
C VAL A 33 16.61 20.01 12.99
N LEU A 34 17.46 21.06 13.05
CA LEU A 34 17.65 21.83 14.28
C LEU A 34 16.40 22.67 14.57
N ASP A 35 15.80 22.43 15.74
CA ASP A 35 14.75 23.30 16.26
C ASP A 35 15.42 24.54 16.89
N GLU A 36 15.25 25.69 16.26
CA GLU A 36 15.86 26.96 16.72
C GLU A 36 15.32 27.44 18.06
N ILE A 37 14.14 27.00 18.45
CA ILE A 37 13.51 27.40 19.73
C ILE A 37 14.10 26.62 20.89
N THR A 38 14.27 25.30 20.74
CA THR A 38 14.75 24.41 21.81
C THR A 38 16.24 24.08 21.70
N GLY A 39 16.86 24.35 20.54
CA GLY A 39 18.25 23.99 20.25
C GLY A 39 18.48 22.48 20.11
N ARG A 40 17.42 21.68 19.93
CA ARG A 40 17.48 20.23 19.79
C ARG A 40 17.31 19.82 18.34
N LEU A 41 17.91 18.67 17.98
CA LEU A 41 17.64 18.01 16.73
C LEU A 41 16.30 17.27 16.85
N VAL A 42 15.40 17.57 15.94
CA VAL A 42 14.08 16.93 15.84
C VAL A 42 13.95 16.23 14.49
N PRO A 43 13.17 15.14 14.41
CA PRO A 43 12.88 14.52 13.13
C PRO A 43 12.26 15.54 12.16
N PRO A 44 12.60 15.50 10.87
CA PRO A 44 12.01 16.41 9.90
C PRO A 44 10.50 16.18 9.87
N ARG A 45 9.74 17.27 9.82
CA ARG A 45 8.31 17.17 9.51
C ARG A 45 8.20 16.77 8.04
N PRO A 46 7.57 15.63 7.72
CA PRO A 46 7.31 15.31 6.33
C PRO A 46 6.33 16.34 5.77
N ASP A 47 6.74 17.06 4.74
CA ASP A 47 5.82 17.82 3.90
C ASP A 47 5.08 16.82 3.02
N GLU A 48 4.08 16.19 3.60
CA GLU A 48 3.28 15.20 2.90
C GLU A 48 2.24 15.89 2.03
N GLU A 49 2.24 15.55 0.76
CA GLU A 49 1.24 15.97 -0.20
C GLU A 49 0.25 14.83 -0.44
N LEU A 50 -1.04 15.13 -0.30
CA LEU A 50 -2.09 14.17 -0.65
C LEU A 50 -2.16 14.07 -2.18
N LEU A 51 -1.82 12.89 -2.71
CA LEU A 51 -1.88 12.60 -4.13
C LEU A 51 -3.26 12.18 -4.58
N TRP A 52 -3.94 11.40 -3.74
CA TRP A 52 -5.20 10.79 -4.09
C TRP A 52 -5.90 10.26 -2.83
N ASP A 53 -7.21 10.32 -2.84
CA ASP A 53 -8.05 9.60 -1.90
C ASP A 53 -9.19 8.94 -2.67
N GLY A 54 -9.57 7.76 -2.25
CA GLY A 54 -10.63 7.03 -2.93
C GLY A 54 -10.77 5.61 -2.40
N LEU A 55 -11.53 4.82 -3.11
CA LEU A 55 -11.78 3.43 -2.76
C LEU A 55 -10.76 2.50 -3.43
N GLY A 56 -10.21 1.63 -2.64
CA GLY A 56 -9.30 0.58 -3.07
C GLY A 56 -9.41 -0.62 -2.15
N ALA A 57 -8.42 -1.46 -2.13
CA ALA A 57 -8.32 -2.58 -1.22
C ALA A 57 -6.87 -2.87 -0.86
N ILE A 58 -6.61 -3.15 0.40
CA ILE A 58 -5.33 -3.69 0.85
C ILE A 58 -5.56 -5.17 1.13
N THR A 59 -4.83 -6.02 0.41
CA THR A 59 -4.97 -7.46 0.52
C THR A 59 -3.64 -8.10 0.91
N PRO A 60 -3.62 -8.97 1.93
CA PRO A 60 -2.45 -9.76 2.22
C PRO A 60 -2.26 -10.85 1.18
N PHE A 61 -1.01 -11.16 0.87
CA PHE A 61 -0.68 -12.40 0.19
C PHE A 61 0.49 -13.06 0.90
N GLY A 62 0.33 -14.36 1.19
CA GLY A 62 1.34 -15.14 1.88
C GLY A 62 2.29 -15.80 0.90
N ARG A 63 3.57 -15.82 1.25
CA ARG A 63 4.53 -16.70 0.62
C ARG A 63 4.68 -17.94 1.46
N PRO A 64 4.58 -19.15 0.88
CA PRO A 64 4.79 -20.37 1.62
C PRO A 64 6.24 -20.46 2.12
N ALA A 65 6.46 -21.25 3.19
CA ALA A 65 7.80 -21.57 3.64
C ALA A 65 8.56 -22.29 2.52
N ILE A 66 9.77 -21.83 2.25
CA ILE A 66 10.64 -22.40 1.23
C ILE A 66 11.74 -23.20 1.90
N THR A 67 11.91 -24.45 1.49
CA THR A 67 12.99 -25.31 1.94
C THR A 67 14.10 -25.32 0.90
N ARG A 68 15.31 -24.94 1.31
CA ARG A 68 16.49 -24.91 0.44
C ARG A 68 17.59 -25.81 1.01
N PRO A 69 18.20 -26.68 0.20
CA PRO A 69 19.38 -27.41 0.63
C PRO A 69 20.57 -26.47 0.72
N VAL A 70 21.28 -26.48 1.85
CA VAL A 70 22.49 -25.69 2.07
C VAL A 70 23.54 -26.61 2.69
N GLY A 71 24.60 -26.96 1.91
CA GLY A 71 25.79 -27.64 2.40
C GLY A 71 25.55 -28.92 3.23
N GLY A 72 24.61 -29.78 2.84
CA GLY A 72 24.25 -30.97 3.58
C GLY A 72 23.21 -30.75 4.69
N SER A 73 22.77 -29.56 4.91
CA SER A 73 21.69 -29.15 5.80
C SER A 73 20.50 -28.61 5.00
N VAL A 74 19.34 -28.53 5.62
CA VAL A 74 18.15 -27.92 5.04
C VAL A 74 17.86 -26.61 5.76
N ALA A 75 17.92 -25.50 5.01
CA ALA A 75 17.48 -24.21 5.50
C ALA A 75 16.02 -23.99 5.12
N VAL A 76 15.21 -23.59 6.08
CA VAL A 76 13.80 -23.27 5.88
C VAL A 76 13.62 -21.75 5.98
N GLU A 77 13.18 -21.12 4.90
CA GLU A 77 12.73 -19.72 4.97
C GLU A 77 11.32 -19.71 5.57
N PRO A 78 11.09 -18.92 6.63
CA PRO A 78 9.75 -18.85 7.22
C PRO A 78 8.74 -18.27 6.23
N PRO A 79 7.45 -18.59 6.36
CA PRO A 79 6.41 -17.98 5.55
C PRO A 79 6.36 -16.47 5.87
N THR A 80 6.22 -15.65 4.85
CA THR A 80 6.10 -14.20 4.99
C THR A 80 4.74 -13.74 4.48
N THR A 81 4.18 -12.73 5.13
CA THR A 81 2.97 -12.07 4.66
C THR A 81 3.35 -10.72 4.07
N ASP A 82 3.16 -10.61 2.78
CA ASP A 82 3.29 -9.35 2.06
C ASP A 82 1.90 -8.76 1.82
N TYR A 83 1.85 -7.49 1.48
CA TYR A 83 0.61 -6.80 1.16
C TYR A 83 0.65 -6.23 -0.25
N GLN A 84 -0.51 -6.12 -0.85
CA GLN A 84 -0.68 -5.41 -2.10
C GLN A 84 -1.86 -4.45 -2.00
N ALA A 85 -1.73 -3.30 -2.64
CA ALA A 85 -2.81 -2.36 -2.81
C ALA A 85 -3.44 -2.54 -4.19
N VAL A 86 -4.74 -2.73 -4.22
CA VAL A 86 -5.53 -2.77 -5.44
C VAL A 86 -6.25 -1.43 -5.58
N LEU A 87 -5.93 -0.70 -6.62
CA LEU A 87 -6.43 0.65 -6.88
C LEU A 87 -7.26 0.67 -8.16
N PRO A 88 -8.24 1.57 -8.29
CA PRO A 88 -8.92 1.76 -9.56
C PRO A 88 -7.94 2.28 -10.62
N VAL A 89 -8.21 1.98 -11.87
CA VAL A 89 -7.31 2.35 -12.98
C VAL A 89 -7.15 3.85 -13.15
N ASP A 90 -8.11 4.65 -12.69
CA ASP A 90 -8.07 6.11 -12.72
C ASP A 90 -7.29 6.74 -11.57
N ALA A 91 -6.84 5.94 -10.60
CA ALA A 91 -5.93 6.40 -9.57
C ALA A 91 -4.57 6.80 -10.20
N PRO A 92 -3.88 7.83 -9.66
CA PRO A 92 -2.59 8.23 -10.18
C PRO A 92 -1.55 7.12 -9.99
N ALA A 93 -0.51 7.13 -10.82
CA ALA A 93 0.61 6.21 -10.68
C ALA A 93 1.39 6.55 -9.41
N LEU A 94 1.50 5.58 -8.51
CA LEU A 94 2.29 5.70 -7.31
C LEU A 94 3.75 5.33 -7.59
N ARG A 95 4.65 5.98 -6.88
CA ARG A 95 6.09 5.74 -6.95
C ARG A 95 6.55 4.99 -5.72
N ARG A 96 7.73 4.42 -5.80
CA ARG A 96 8.42 3.86 -4.65
C ARG A 96 8.51 4.92 -3.54
N ASP A 97 8.31 4.49 -2.30
CA ASP A 97 8.29 5.29 -1.08
C ASP A 97 7.07 6.18 -0.88
N ASP A 98 6.13 6.22 -1.82
CA ASP A 98 4.81 6.80 -1.55
C ASP A 98 4.12 6.00 -0.43
N VAL A 99 3.29 6.67 0.35
CA VAL A 99 2.60 6.07 1.50
C VAL A 99 1.12 5.96 1.24
N ILE A 100 0.57 4.79 1.49
CA ILE A 100 -0.88 4.56 1.45
C ILE A 100 -1.35 4.36 2.90
N ARG A 101 -2.36 5.11 3.29
CA ARG A 101 -3.02 4.98 4.58
C ARG A 101 -4.43 4.44 4.39
N VAL A 102 -4.81 3.48 5.24
CA VAL A 102 -6.18 2.99 5.31
C VAL A 102 -6.96 3.89 6.26
N ALA A 103 -7.85 4.71 5.72
CA ALA A 103 -8.63 5.66 6.51
C ALA A 103 -9.92 5.04 7.07
N GLY A 104 -10.42 3.99 6.46
CA GLY A 104 -11.65 3.35 6.88
C GLY A 104 -12.18 2.38 5.85
N SER A 105 -13.48 2.12 5.90
CA SER A 105 -14.17 1.23 4.97
C SER A 105 -15.57 1.74 4.70
N VAL A 106 -16.06 1.51 3.49
CA VAL A 106 -17.47 1.74 3.13
C VAL A 106 -18.28 0.45 3.14
N ARG A 107 -17.66 -0.65 3.53
CA ARG A 107 -18.32 -1.96 3.55
C ARG A 107 -19.46 -1.98 4.58
N PRO A 108 -20.66 -2.45 4.22
CA PRO A 108 -21.72 -2.71 5.19
C PRO A 108 -21.24 -3.71 6.27
N GLY A 109 -21.43 -3.38 7.54
CA GLY A 109 -20.97 -4.21 8.65
C GLY A 109 -19.54 -3.94 9.11
N GLY A 110 -18.84 -3.00 8.48
CA GLY A 110 -17.48 -2.59 8.87
C GLY A 110 -16.37 -3.17 7.98
N PRO A 111 -15.11 -2.84 8.26
CA PRO A 111 -13.96 -3.28 7.47
C PRO A 111 -13.77 -4.80 7.55
N ARG A 112 -13.27 -5.39 6.48
CA ARG A 112 -12.93 -6.83 6.42
C ARG A 112 -11.85 -7.19 7.44
N ASP A 113 -10.88 -6.33 7.58
CA ASP A 113 -9.81 -6.46 8.57
C ASP A 113 -9.69 -5.15 9.34
N PRO A 114 -10.34 -5.06 10.53
CA PRO A 114 -10.25 -3.85 11.35
C PRO A 114 -8.84 -3.47 11.77
N GLN A 115 -7.90 -4.42 11.78
CA GLN A 115 -6.52 -4.16 12.18
C GLN A 115 -5.77 -3.31 11.15
N LEU A 116 -6.23 -3.28 9.91
CA LEU A 116 -5.62 -2.49 8.85
C LEU A 116 -6.02 -1.01 8.92
N VAL A 117 -7.13 -0.68 9.56
CA VAL A 117 -7.61 0.71 9.67
C VAL A 117 -6.61 1.55 10.47
N GLY A 118 -6.21 2.68 9.92
CA GLY A 118 -5.21 3.56 10.50
C GLY A 118 -3.76 3.15 10.21
N ARG A 119 -3.53 1.98 9.62
CA ARG A 119 -2.19 1.54 9.25
C ARG A 119 -1.70 2.24 8.00
N ARG A 120 -0.38 2.41 7.95
CA ARG A 120 0.32 2.99 6.82
C ARG A 120 1.15 1.94 6.12
N PHE A 121 1.20 2.05 4.82
CA PHE A 121 1.94 1.15 3.95
C PHE A 121 2.82 1.96 3.02
N ARG A 122 4.07 1.56 2.88
CA ARG A 122 5.00 2.17 1.93
C ARG A 122 4.97 1.39 0.62
N VAL A 123 4.89 2.08 -0.49
CA VAL A 123 5.03 1.46 -1.82
C VAL A 123 6.46 0.95 -1.97
N SER A 124 6.62 -0.36 -2.09
CA SER A 124 7.93 -0.99 -2.23
C SER A 124 8.39 -1.09 -3.68
N ASP A 125 7.44 -1.30 -4.58
CA ASP A 125 7.68 -1.32 -6.01
C ASP A 125 6.60 -0.50 -6.72
N GLU A 126 6.95 0.10 -7.84
CA GLU A 126 5.98 0.69 -8.75
C GLU A 126 4.97 -0.36 -9.18
N ALA A 127 3.89 0.06 -9.82
CA ALA A 127 2.80 -0.84 -10.19
C ALA A 127 3.31 -2.17 -10.75
N VAL A 128 3.03 -3.26 -10.05
CA VAL A 128 3.42 -4.61 -10.46
C VAL A 128 2.66 -5.05 -11.70
N GLY A 129 1.45 -4.54 -11.85
CA GLY A 129 0.62 -4.78 -13.01
C GLY A 129 -0.47 -3.74 -13.11
N THR A 130 -0.79 -3.36 -14.34
CA THR A 130 -1.95 -2.52 -14.65
C THR A 130 -2.86 -3.31 -15.56
N TYR A 131 -4.02 -3.64 -15.05
CA TYR A 131 -5.09 -4.28 -15.82
C TYR A 131 -6.08 -3.21 -16.30
N SER A 132 -6.95 -3.56 -17.22
CA SER A 132 -7.94 -2.62 -17.76
C SER A 132 -8.87 -2.01 -16.70
N VAL A 133 -8.96 -2.61 -15.53
CA VAL A 133 -9.91 -2.22 -14.48
C VAL A 133 -9.26 -1.88 -13.14
N VAL A 134 -8.05 -2.38 -12.88
CA VAL A 134 -7.34 -2.17 -11.61
C VAL A 134 -5.83 -1.98 -11.83
N ARG A 135 -5.20 -1.33 -10.86
CA ARG A 135 -3.76 -1.22 -10.75
C ARG A 135 -3.33 -1.88 -9.46
N ILE A 136 -2.34 -2.76 -9.52
CA ILE A 136 -1.82 -3.49 -8.37
C ILE A 136 -0.43 -2.97 -8.02
N VAL A 137 -0.23 -2.62 -6.76
CA VAL A 137 1.03 -2.09 -6.24
C VAL A 137 1.44 -2.89 -5.01
N ARG A 138 2.70 -3.28 -4.92
CA ARG A 138 3.24 -3.92 -3.71
C ARG A 138 3.54 -2.90 -2.64
N VAL A 139 3.16 -3.21 -1.42
CA VAL A 139 3.32 -2.33 -0.27
C VAL A 139 3.85 -3.08 0.95
N GLN A 140 4.49 -2.36 1.85
CA GLN A 140 5.00 -2.86 3.13
C GLN A 140 4.42 -2.06 4.28
N VAL A 141 4.09 -2.75 5.37
CA VAL A 141 3.61 -2.10 6.59
C VAL A 141 4.72 -1.25 7.21
N ILE A 142 4.40 0.01 7.55
CA ILE A 142 5.35 0.91 8.22
C ILE A 142 4.78 1.52 9.51
N GLY A 143 3.55 1.25 9.82
CA GLY A 143 2.98 1.82 11.05
C GLY A 143 1.48 1.64 11.24
#